data_d93e48435c5acb5d1127177d645eef5f
#
_entry.id   d93e48435c5acb5d1127177d645eef5f
#
_cell.length_a   1.000
_cell.length_b   1.000
_cell.length_c   1.000
_cell.angle_alpha   90.00
_cell.angle_beta   90.00
_cell.angle_gamma   90.00
#
_symmetry.space_group_name_H-M   'P 1'
#
loop_
_entity.id
_entity.type
_entity.pdbx_description
1 polymer ?
#
loop_
_entity_poly.entity_id
_entity_poly.type
_entity_poly.pdbx_seq_one_letter_code
_entity_poly.pdbx_strand_id
1 'polypeptide(L)'
;GGRQAYFLGVNGMCDTTVLQRIVAILQKQDGGHNRIEDIRDYIMRKVSFVQAMLCNDTDNLIHNVMCGPVAILVDGFSAAILLDVRRYPTRGMEQPDMEMVSRGARDGFVEMLLTNANSIRRRIRNPRLTFELHKVGSESITDVAICYVEGLAQESVIEETRKKITQMKVSALTMGSKTLEEMLIKKSWFHPLPTIRVTERPDVACSYLQEGYILVLADNSPAV
;
A
#
# COMPACT_ATOMS: atom_id res chain seq x y z
N GLY A 1 34.31 -3.88 11.60
CA GLY A 1 33.05 -4.18 12.25
C GLY A 1 31.90 -3.76 11.40
N GLY A 2 31.02 -4.71 11.01
CA GLY A 2 29.84 -4.42 10.21
C GLY A 2 28.86 -3.54 10.99
N ARG A 3 28.38 -2.45 10.36
CA ARG A 3 27.28 -1.64 10.86
C ARG A 3 25.95 -2.29 10.50
N GLN A 4 24.97 -2.15 11.34
CA GLN A 4 23.60 -2.56 11.01
C GLN A 4 22.99 -1.57 10.02
N ALA A 5 22.23 -2.09 9.07
CA ALA A 5 21.50 -1.27 8.12
C ALA A 5 20.06 -1.78 7.98
N TYR A 6 19.12 -0.85 7.92
CA TYR A 6 17.70 -1.11 7.80
C TYR A 6 17.18 -0.53 6.50
N PHE A 7 16.29 -1.28 5.84
CA PHE A 7 15.63 -0.86 4.62
C PHE A 7 14.17 -0.53 4.93
N LEU A 8 13.77 0.69 4.63
CA LEU A 8 12.40 1.16 4.81
C LEU A 8 11.80 1.47 3.44
N GLY A 9 10.72 0.81 3.10
CA GLY A 9 10.03 0.99 1.82
C GLY A 9 8.61 0.45 1.85
N VAL A 10 7.80 0.87 0.88
CA VAL A 10 6.42 0.40 0.72
C VAL A 10 6.42 -0.87 -0.12
N ASN A 11 5.84 -1.94 0.43
CA ASN A 11 5.75 -3.22 -0.26
C ASN A 11 4.97 -3.10 -1.58
N GLY A 12 5.52 -3.68 -2.65
CA GLY A 12 4.92 -3.67 -3.99
C GLY A 12 5.14 -2.37 -4.79
N MET A 13 5.80 -1.34 -4.22
CA MET A 13 6.15 -0.10 -4.93
C MET A 13 7.62 -0.03 -5.33
N CYS A 14 8.43 -1.01 -4.94
CA CYS A 14 9.86 -1.07 -5.23
C CYS A 14 10.25 -2.35 -5.98
N ASP A 15 11.32 -2.28 -6.77
CA ASP A 15 11.89 -3.44 -7.44
C ASP A 15 12.73 -4.25 -6.45
N THR A 16 12.17 -5.37 -6.00
CA THR A 16 12.82 -6.26 -5.03
C THR A 16 14.10 -6.90 -5.59
N THR A 17 14.18 -7.11 -6.90
CA THR A 17 15.39 -7.67 -7.55
C THR A 17 16.55 -6.71 -7.44
N VAL A 18 16.29 -5.42 -7.70
CA VAL A 18 17.30 -4.37 -7.56
C VAL A 18 17.72 -4.22 -6.10
N LEU A 19 16.76 -4.25 -5.17
CA LEU A 19 17.07 -4.21 -3.72
C LEU A 19 17.94 -5.37 -3.28
N GLN A 20 17.60 -6.60 -3.66
CA GLN A 20 18.43 -7.79 -3.35
C GLN A 20 19.85 -7.65 -3.88
N ARG A 21 20.01 -7.11 -5.10
CA ARG A 21 21.34 -6.83 -5.67
C ARG A 21 22.12 -5.81 -4.84
N ILE A 22 21.45 -4.74 -4.39
CA ILE A 22 22.08 -3.72 -3.54
C ILE A 22 22.51 -4.32 -2.20
N VAL A 23 21.63 -5.11 -1.56
CA VAL A 23 21.97 -5.82 -0.31
C VAL A 23 23.17 -6.73 -0.50
N ALA A 24 23.22 -7.53 -1.57
CA ALA A 24 24.32 -8.42 -1.86
C ALA A 24 25.65 -7.67 -2.11
N ILE A 25 25.59 -6.48 -2.70
CA ILE A 25 26.76 -5.62 -2.93
C ILE A 25 27.26 -5.06 -1.59
N LEU A 26 26.35 -4.60 -0.73
CA LEU A 26 26.71 -4.04 0.58
C LEU A 26 27.27 -5.11 1.53
N GLN A 27 26.74 -6.34 1.49
CA GLN A 27 27.24 -7.45 2.31
C GLN A 27 28.63 -7.93 1.93
N LYS A 28 29.03 -7.79 0.66
CA LYS A 28 30.36 -8.20 0.16
C LYS A 28 31.45 -7.19 0.47
N GLN A 29 31.11 -6.09 1.10
CA GLN A 29 32.06 -5.04 1.39
C GLN A 29 32.72 -5.28 2.75
N ASP A 30 34.03 -5.54 2.74
CA ASP A 30 34.87 -5.47 3.93
C ASP A 30 35.06 -4.01 4.32
N GLY A 31 34.59 -3.65 5.50
CA GLY A 31 34.42 -2.34 6.05
C GLY A 31 35.49 -1.29 5.71
N GLY A 32 35.12 -0.03 5.80
CA GLY A 32 36.01 1.09 5.53
C GLY A 32 35.34 2.40 5.21
N HIS A 33 33.99 2.40 5.14
CA HIS A 33 33.30 3.67 4.93
C HIS A 33 33.02 4.35 6.28
N ASN A 34 33.71 5.44 6.52
CA ASN A 34 33.54 6.27 7.72
C ASN A 34 32.46 7.34 7.52
N ARG A 35 32.02 7.59 6.30
CA ARG A 35 31.02 8.61 5.94
C ARG A 35 29.89 7.98 5.15
N ILE A 36 28.68 8.51 5.35
CA ILE A 36 27.48 8.00 4.65
C ILE A 36 27.54 8.30 3.15
N GLU A 37 28.20 9.39 2.76
CA GLU A 37 28.42 9.74 1.36
C GLU A 37 29.22 8.65 0.64
N ASP A 38 30.19 8.05 1.30
CA ASP A 38 31.02 6.99 0.72
C ASP A 38 30.19 5.74 0.40
N ILE A 39 29.20 5.42 1.27
CA ILE A 39 28.27 4.31 1.06
C ILE A 39 27.33 4.62 -0.12
N ARG A 40 26.76 5.83 -0.18
CA ARG A 40 25.94 6.29 -1.29
C ARG A 40 26.71 6.19 -2.62
N ASP A 41 27.91 6.75 -2.68
CA ASP A 41 28.73 6.80 -3.89
C ASP A 41 29.18 5.40 -4.31
N TYR A 42 29.41 4.51 -3.34
CA TYR A 42 29.69 3.11 -3.61
C TYR A 42 28.49 2.42 -4.28
N ILE A 43 27.27 2.62 -3.76
CA ILE A 43 26.03 2.07 -4.35
C ILE A 43 25.90 2.58 -5.79
N MET A 44 26.02 3.88 -6.01
CA MET A 44 25.89 4.50 -7.34
C MET A 44 26.92 4.00 -8.34
N ARG A 45 28.17 3.75 -7.90
CA ARG A 45 29.21 3.16 -8.76
C ARG A 45 28.96 1.72 -9.14
N LYS A 46 28.33 0.92 -8.23
CA LYS A 46 28.08 -0.51 -8.47
C LYS A 46 26.75 -0.77 -9.18
N VAL A 47 25.80 0.14 -9.05
CA VAL A 47 24.44 0.04 -9.64
C VAL A 47 24.15 1.36 -10.36
N SER A 48 24.74 1.52 -11.53
CA SER A 48 24.79 2.79 -12.28
C SER A 48 23.43 3.36 -12.70
N PHE A 49 22.37 2.56 -12.69
CA PHE A 49 21.00 3.01 -13.03
C PHE A 49 20.15 3.41 -11.81
N VAL A 50 20.69 3.26 -10.60
CA VAL A 50 20.00 3.66 -9.37
C VAL A 50 20.46 5.04 -8.96
N GLN A 51 19.51 5.95 -8.77
CA GLN A 51 19.78 7.25 -8.17
C GLN A 51 19.73 7.12 -6.64
N ALA A 52 20.74 7.66 -5.97
CA ALA A 52 20.84 7.67 -4.53
C ALA A 52 21.04 9.11 -4.02
N MET A 53 20.21 9.53 -3.08
CA MET A 53 20.26 10.85 -2.45
C MET A 53 20.39 10.71 -0.94
N LEU A 54 20.99 11.70 -0.28
CA LEU A 54 21.00 11.79 1.18
C LEU A 54 19.81 12.59 1.66
N CYS A 55 19.21 12.15 2.75
CA CYS A 55 18.10 12.82 3.41
C CYS A 55 18.39 12.90 4.91
N ASN A 56 18.41 14.11 5.45
CA ASN A 56 18.68 14.39 6.87
C ASN A 56 17.40 14.76 7.65
N ASP A 57 16.32 15.01 6.94
CA ASP A 57 15.04 15.42 7.50
C ASP A 57 14.06 14.24 7.53
N THR A 58 13.49 13.97 8.71
CA THR A 58 12.59 12.84 8.92
C THR A 58 11.28 12.98 8.17
N ASP A 59 10.69 14.17 8.11
CA ASP A 59 9.42 14.39 7.44
C ASP A 59 9.57 14.20 5.93
N ASN A 60 10.66 14.74 5.37
CA ASN A 60 11.02 14.56 3.98
C ASN A 60 11.35 13.09 3.66
N LEU A 61 12.01 12.38 4.59
CA LEU A 61 12.28 10.95 4.47
C LEU A 61 10.98 10.14 4.35
N ILE A 62 10.05 10.36 5.27
CA ILE A 62 8.74 9.69 5.29
C ILE A 62 7.97 10.01 4.01
N HIS A 63 7.92 11.28 3.62
CA HIS A 63 7.24 11.69 2.39
C HIS A 63 7.81 10.97 1.15
N ASN A 64 9.15 10.92 1.01
CA ASN A 64 9.79 10.22 -0.10
C ASN A 64 9.50 8.73 -0.09
N VAL A 65 9.58 8.06 1.05
CA VAL A 65 9.26 6.63 1.18
C VAL A 65 7.82 6.36 0.77
N MET A 66 6.86 7.22 1.16
CA MET A 66 5.47 7.12 0.72
C MET A 66 5.29 7.36 -0.80
N CYS A 67 6.24 8.02 -1.45
CA CYS A 67 6.28 8.18 -2.91
C CYS A 67 6.91 6.98 -3.65
N GLY A 68 7.42 5.98 -2.93
CA GLY A 68 7.94 4.72 -3.47
C GLY A 68 9.45 4.50 -3.44
N PRO A 69 10.34 5.52 -3.29
CA PRO A 69 11.75 5.27 -2.99
C PRO A 69 11.95 4.43 -1.73
N VAL A 70 13.08 3.75 -1.66
CA VAL A 70 13.49 2.98 -0.48
C VAL A 70 14.56 3.76 0.28
N ALA A 71 14.39 3.88 1.59
CA ALA A 71 15.41 4.46 2.45
C ALA A 71 16.31 3.37 3.05
N ILE A 72 17.62 3.64 3.08
CA ILE A 72 18.60 2.87 3.86
C ILE A 72 18.99 3.71 5.06
N LEU A 73 18.71 3.19 6.26
CA LEU A 73 19.16 3.73 7.53
C LEU A 73 20.37 2.92 7.97
N VAL A 74 21.49 3.56 8.23
CA VAL A 74 22.73 2.89 8.65
C VAL A 74 23.11 3.35 10.04
N ASP A 75 23.34 2.40 10.94
CA ASP A 75 23.68 2.69 12.34
C ASP A 75 24.94 3.58 12.46
N GLY A 76 24.84 4.59 13.33
CA GLY A 76 25.88 5.58 13.55
C GLY A 76 25.90 6.75 12.57
N PHE A 77 24.91 6.89 11.68
CA PHE A 77 24.74 8.07 10.82
C PHE A 77 23.37 8.72 11.07
N SER A 78 23.33 10.05 11.02
CA SER A 78 22.10 10.83 11.17
C SER A 78 21.32 10.98 9.85
N ALA A 79 21.97 10.73 8.72
CA ALA A 79 21.36 10.81 7.40
C ALA A 79 20.92 9.45 6.90
N ALA A 80 19.82 9.40 6.16
CA ALA A 80 19.39 8.23 5.39
C ALA A 80 19.82 8.33 3.93
N ILE A 81 20.00 7.19 3.27
CA ILE A 81 20.20 7.12 1.82
C ILE A 81 18.87 6.76 1.17
N LEU A 82 18.31 7.65 0.38
CA LEU A 82 17.11 7.38 -0.44
C LEU A 82 17.55 6.80 -1.79
N LEU A 83 17.00 5.64 -2.12
CA LEU A 83 17.24 4.95 -3.39
C LEU A 83 16.00 5.02 -4.26
N ASP A 84 16.12 5.52 -5.48
CA ASP A 84 15.03 5.45 -6.45
C ASP A 84 15.05 4.10 -7.17
N VAL A 85 14.34 3.15 -6.58
CA VAL A 85 14.11 1.80 -7.10
C VAL A 85 12.63 1.54 -7.33
N ARG A 86 11.88 2.60 -7.65
CA ARG A 86 10.43 2.53 -7.84
C ARG A 86 10.07 1.61 -8.99
N ARG A 87 9.10 0.76 -8.74
CA ARG A 87 8.44 -0.05 -9.75
C ARG A 87 6.95 -0.04 -9.47
N TYR A 88 6.25 0.83 -10.18
CA TYR A 88 4.79 0.84 -10.09
C TYR A 88 4.21 -0.30 -10.92
N PRO A 89 3.12 -0.94 -10.47
CA PRO A 89 2.35 -1.83 -11.31
C PRO A 89 1.83 -1.02 -12.52
N THR A 90 2.36 -1.27 -13.70
CA THR A 90 2.04 -0.51 -14.91
C THR A 90 1.31 -1.31 -15.97
N ARG A 91 1.20 -2.63 -15.80
CA ARG A 91 0.52 -3.52 -16.75
C ARG A 91 -0.45 -4.44 -16.02
N GLY A 92 -1.64 -4.59 -16.55
CA GLY A 92 -2.71 -5.42 -16.02
C GLY A 92 -3.80 -4.66 -15.26
N MET A 93 -3.71 -3.32 -15.13
CA MET A 93 -4.87 -2.53 -14.72
C MET A 93 -5.81 -2.42 -15.91
N GLU A 94 -6.87 -3.21 -15.90
CA GLU A 94 -7.92 -3.17 -16.90
C GLU A 94 -8.79 -1.91 -16.70
N GLN A 95 -9.48 -1.49 -17.75
CA GLN A 95 -10.45 -0.41 -17.62
C GLN A 95 -11.66 -0.93 -16.83
N PRO A 96 -12.27 -0.12 -15.95
CA PRO A 96 -13.49 -0.52 -15.26
C PRO A 96 -14.57 -0.91 -16.24
N ASP A 97 -15.18 -2.08 -16.09
CA ASP A 97 -16.22 -2.55 -16.99
C ASP A 97 -17.53 -1.78 -16.78
N MET A 98 -17.86 -1.45 -15.54
CA MET A 98 -19.13 -0.82 -15.18
C MET A 98 -19.06 0.71 -15.06
N GLU A 99 -17.88 1.28 -14.87
CA GLU A 99 -17.68 2.73 -14.65
C GLU A 99 -16.75 3.36 -15.71
N MET A 100 -16.95 3.03 -16.99
CA MET A 100 -16.14 3.60 -18.08
C MET A 100 -16.32 5.11 -18.20
N VAL A 101 -15.19 5.83 -18.30
CA VAL A 101 -15.17 7.29 -18.48
C VAL A 101 -14.64 7.68 -19.84
N SER A 102 -15.27 8.68 -20.46
CA SER A 102 -14.79 9.26 -21.71
C SER A 102 -13.54 10.14 -21.52
N ARG A 103 -13.34 10.71 -20.33
CA ARG A 103 -12.19 11.53 -19.95
C ARG A 103 -11.79 11.25 -18.48
N GLY A 104 -10.50 11.15 -18.20
CA GLY A 104 -9.96 10.93 -16.84
C GLY A 104 -9.12 9.68 -16.71
N ALA A 105 -8.89 9.25 -15.48
CA ALA A 105 -8.18 8.01 -15.19
C ALA A 105 -8.96 6.80 -15.70
N ARG A 106 -8.29 5.96 -16.48
CA ARG A 106 -8.88 4.74 -17.07
C ARG A 106 -8.45 3.48 -16.37
N ASP A 107 -7.69 3.62 -15.29
CA ASP A 107 -7.27 2.47 -14.48
C ASP A 107 -8.39 2.05 -13.53
N GLY A 108 -8.65 0.76 -13.50
CA GLY A 108 -9.58 0.08 -12.60
C GLY A 108 -8.84 -0.70 -11.51
N PHE A 109 -9.59 -1.14 -10.51
CA PHE A 109 -9.11 -2.15 -9.58
C PHE A 109 -9.02 -3.51 -10.28
N VAL A 110 -8.14 -4.36 -9.77
CA VAL A 110 -7.90 -5.73 -10.25
C VAL A 110 -8.18 -6.72 -9.12
N GLU A 111 -8.12 -8.02 -9.39
CA GLU A 111 -8.39 -9.05 -8.39
C GLU A 111 -7.35 -9.09 -7.27
N MET A 112 -6.11 -8.63 -7.52
CA MET A 112 -5.01 -8.69 -6.55
C MET A 112 -5.09 -7.53 -5.55
N LEU A 113 -5.38 -7.85 -4.28
CA LEU A 113 -5.52 -6.88 -3.18
C LEU A 113 -4.31 -5.96 -3.04
N LEU A 114 -3.09 -6.50 -3.12
CA LEU A 114 -1.86 -5.69 -2.99
C LEU A 114 -1.74 -4.66 -4.12
N THR A 115 -2.11 -5.01 -5.34
CA THR A 115 -2.11 -4.09 -6.49
C THR A 115 -3.11 -2.96 -6.27
N ASN A 116 -4.29 -3.28 -5.76
CA ASN A 116 -5.35 -2.32 -5.44
C ASN A 116 -4.90 -1.37 -4.32
N ALA A 117 -4.32 -1.90 -3.24
CA ALA A 117 -3.76 -1.09 -2.15
C ALA A 117 -2.66 -0.13 -2.65
N ASN A 118 -1.76 -0.59 -3.51
CA ASN A 118 -0.71 0.23 -4.10
C ASN A 118 -1.26 1.30 -5.06
N SER A 119 -2.34 1.00 -5.77
CA SER A 119 -3.04 1.96 -6.63
C SER A 119 -3.61 3.13 -5.82
N ILE A 120 -4.21 2.85 -4.65
CA ILE A 120 -4.69 3.86 -3.69
C ILE A 120 -3.49 4.61 -3.09
N ARG A 121 -2.46 3.92 -2.60
CA ARG A 121 -1.29 4.52 -1.97
C ARG A 121 -0.52 5.44 -2.92
N ARG A 122 -0.44 5.10 -4.20
CA ARG A 122 0.18 5.95 -5.23
C ARG A 122 -0.52 7.30 -5.38
N ARG A 123 -1.85 7.34 -5.17
CA ARG A 123 -2.65 8.57 -5.22
C ARG A 123 -2.66 9.32 -3.90
N ILE A 124 -2.81 8.60 -2.79
CA ILE A 124 -2.79 9.16 -1.44
C ILE A 124 -1.43 8.85 -0.81
N ARG A 125 -0.48 9.78 -0.97
CA ARG A 125 0.89 9.68 -0.44
C ARG A 125 0.96 10.26 0.96
N ASN A 126 0.07 9.78 1.84
CA ASN A 126 -0.05 10.23 3.21
C ASN A 126 0.33 9.09 4.17
N PRO A 127 1.23 9.32 5.15
CA PRO A 127 1.60 8.30 6.14
C PRO A 127 0.42 7.86 7.01
N ARG A 128 -0.63 8.70 7.16
CA ARG A 128 -1.86 8.35 7.89
C ARG A 128 -2.80 7.42 7.12
N LEU A 129 -2.49 7.11 5.85
CA LEU A 129 -3.26 6.13 5.10
C LEU A 129 -2.93 4.73 5.62
N THR A 130 -3.88 4.09 6.26
CA THR A 130 -3.73 2.80 6.94
C THR A 130 -4.49 1.70 6.21
N PHE A 131 -3.87 0.53 6.13
CA PHE A 131 -4.47 -0.71 5.64
C PHE A 131 -4.36 -1.78 6.73
N GLU A 132 -5.49 -2.19 7.27
CA GLU A 132 -5.58 -3.29 8.23
C GLU A 132 -5.95 -4.58 7.48
N LEU A 133 -5.06 -5.57 7.52
CA LEU A 133 -5.25 -6.85 6.87
C LEU A 133 -5.93 -7.85 7.81
N HIS A 134 -7.00 -8.45 7.34
CA HIS A 134 -7.77 -9.48 8.03
C HIS A 134 -7.90 -10.72 7.15
N LYS A 135 -8.01 -11.89 7.77
CA LYS A 135 -8.29 -13.15 7.09
C LYS A 135 -9.71 -13.58 7.38
N VAL A 136 -10.48 -13.82 6.34
CA VAL A 136 -11.90 -14.17 6.43
C VAL A 136 -12.14 -15.51 5.74
N GLY A 137 -12.96 -16.37 6.37
CA GLY A 137 -13.28 -17.72 5.89
C GLY A 137 -12.65 -18.81 6.72
N SER A 138 -13.36 -19.94 6.87
CA SER A 138 -12.86 -21.12 7.60
C SER A 138 -12.27 -22.19 6.66
N GLU A 139 -12.85 -22.36 5.48
CA GLU A 139 -12.44 -23.34 4.48
C GLU A 139 -11.56 -22.71 3.39
N SER A 140 -12.01 -21.58 2.84
CA SER A 140 -11.24 -20.80 1.89
C SER A 140 -10.94 -19.46 2.51
N ILE A 141 -9.70 -19.28 2.95
CA ILE A 141 -9.24 -18.05 3.61
C ILE A 141 -8.95 -17.01 2.54
N THR A 142 -9.65 -15.87 2.63
CA THR A 142 -9.47 -14.73 1.74
C THR A 142 -8.92 -13.54 2.54
N ASP A 143 -7.93 -12.85 1.98
CA ASP A 143 -7.40 -11.63 2.58
C ASP A 143 -8.35 -10.45 2.30
N VAL A 144 -8.68 -9.72 3.36
CA VAL A 144 -9.54 -8.52 3.31
C VAL A 144 -8.81 -7.38 3.97
N ALA A 145 -8.82 -6.20 3.36
CA ALA A 145 -8.20 -5.01 3.92
C ALA A 145 -9.25 -3.95 4.23
N ILE A 146 -9.20 -3.40 5.44
CA ILE A 146 -9.88 -2.15 5.80
C ILE A 146 -8.89 -1.01 5.52
N CYS A 147 -9.29 -0.07 4.67
CA CYS A 147 -8.47 1.09 4.32
C CYS A 147 -9.15 2.38 4.76
N TYR A 148 -8.41 3.23 5.45
CA TYR A 148 -8.88 4.53 5.94
C TYR A 148 -7.72 5.50 6.12
N VAL A 149 -8.04 6.80 6.30
CA VAL A 149 -7.07 7.82 6.66
C VAL A 149 -7.26 8.18 8.13
N GLU A 150 -6.23 7.91 8.95
CA GLU A 150 -6.24 8.22 10.37
C GLU A 150 -6.52 9.71 10.64
N GLY A 151 -7.44 9.98 11.54
CA GLY A 151 -7.86 11.34 11.89
C GLY A 151 -8.86 11.98 10.91
N LEU A 152 -9.22 11.32 9.79
CA LEU A 152 -10.34 11.71 8.94
C LEU A 152 -11.54 10.78 9.12
N ALA A 153 -11.31 9.47 9.11
CA ALA A 153 -12.36 8.49 9.32
C ALA A 153 -12.83 8.48 10.79
N GLN A 154 -14.13 8.25 10.99
CA GLN A 154 -14.71 8.15 12.33
C GLN A 154 -14.29 6.82 12.98
N GLU A 155 -13.69 6.89 14.16
CA GLU A 155 -13.19 5.72 14.89
C GLU A 155 -14.29 4.69 15.18
N SER A 156 -15.49 5.16 15.50
CA SER A 156 -16.64 4.27 15.73
C SER A 156 -17.02 3.42 14.52
N VAL A 157 -16.85 3.96 13.31
CA VAL A 157 -17.12 3.23 12.05
C VAL A 157 -16.00 2.24 11.76
N ILE A 158 -14.74 2.62 12.02
CA ILE A 158 -13.59 1.71 11.90
C ILE A 158 -13.78 0.50 12.83
N GLU A 159 -14.08 0.74 14.11
CA GLU A 159 -14.30 -0.30 15.11
C GLU A 159 -15.49 -1.21 14.75
N GLU A 160 -16.60 -0.63 14.30
CA GLU A 160 -17.76 -1.41 13.87
C GLU A 160 -17.43 -2.30 12.66
N THR A 161 -16.71 -1.75 11.67
CA THR A 161 -16.28 -2.49 10.48
C THR A 161 -15.31 -3.60 10.84
N ARG A 162 -14.30 -3.31 11.65
CA ARG A 162 -13.32 -4.30 12.17
C ARG A 162 -14.02 -5.44 12.90
N LYS A 163 -14.96 -5.11 13.78
CA LYS A 163 -15.75 -6.10 14.53
C LYS A 163 -16.58 -6.98 13.61
N LYS A 164 -17.26 -6.40 12.62
CA LYS A 164 -18.05 -7.16 11.65
C LYS A 164 -17.18 -8.11 10.86
N ILE A 165 -16.05 -7.66 10.32
CA ILE A 165 -15.12 -8.51 9.54
C ILE A 165 -14.54 -9.64 10.41
N THR A 166 -14.11 -9.34 11.63
CA THR A 166 -13.52 -10.35 12.54
C THR A 166 -14.55 -11.38 13.01
N GLN A 167 -15.82 -11.00 13.13
CA GLN A 167 -16.91 -11.88 13.57
C GLN A 167 -17.60 -12.64 12.42
N MET A 168 -17.17 -12.44 11.17
CA MET A 168 -17.71 -13.15 10.02
C MET A 168 -17.49 -14.66 10.14
N LYS A 169 -18.58 -15.41 10.23
CA LYS A 169 -18.57 -16.87 10.23
C LYS A 169 -19.02 -17.38 8.85
N VAL A 170 -18.12 -17.37 7.90
CA VAL A 170 -18.35 -17.86 6.54
C VAL A 170 -17.34 -18.94 6.20
N SER A 171 -17.74 -19.93 5.42
CA SER A 171 -16.81 -20.97 4.94
C SER A 171 -15.85 -20.38 3.90
N ALA A 172 -16.35 -19.52 3.01
CA ALA A 172 -15.59 -18.88 1.96
C ALA A 172 -16.25 -17.55 1.51
N LEU A 173 -15.48 -16.61 1.01
CA LEU A 173 -15.97 -15.42 0.32
C LEU A 173 -16.08 -15.72 -1.18
N THR A 174 -17.11 -16.49 -1.57
CA THR A 174 -17.25 -16.99 -2.95
C THR A 174 -17.54 -15.91 -3.98
N MET A 175 -18.17 -14.80 -3.58
CA MET A 175 -18.51 -13.68 -4.45
C MET A 175 -17.79 -12.38 -4.04
N GLY A 176 -16.63 -12.48 -3.35
CA GLY A 176 -15.78 -11.35 -2.99
C GLY A 176 -16.54 -10.17 -2.36
N SER A 177 -16.56 -9.03 -3.06
CA SER A 177 -17.19 -7.78 -2.62
C SER A 177 -18.68 -7.93 -2.31
N LYS A 178 -19.45 -8.72 -3.07
CA LYS A 178 -20.90 -8.88 -2.84
C LYS A 178 -21.20 -9.59 -1.53
N THR A 179 -20.45 -10.62 -1.19
CA THR A 179 -20.61 -11.31 0.11
C THR A 179 -20.26 -10.38 1.27
N LEU A 180 -19.20 -9.55 1.12
CA LEU A 180 -18.83 -8.55 2.10
C LEU A 180 -19.93 -7.47 2.24
N GLU A 181 -20.46 -6.96 1.13
CA GLU A 181 -21.55 -5.99 1.12
C GLU A 181 -22.75 -6.52 1.91
N GLU A 182 -23.23 -7.73 1.61
CA GLU A 182 -24.37 -8.34 2.30
C GLU A 182 -24.15 -8.51 3.81
N MET A 183 -22.93 -8.77 4.24
CA MET A 183 -22.59 -8.96 5.64
C MET A 183 -22.33 -7.66 6.40
N LEU A 184 -21.80 -6.65 5.72
CA LEU A 184 -21.55 -5.35 6.32
C LEU A 184 -22.83 -4.54 6.48
N ILE A 185 -23.83 -4.74 5.60
CA ILE A 185 -25.12 -4.06 5.68
C ILE A 185 -25.99 -4.70 6.77
N LYS A 186 -26.43 -3.90 7.74
CA LYS A 186 -27.55 -4.27 8.59
C LYS A 186 -28.83 -4.16 7.76
N LYS A 187 -29.44 -5.29 7.40
CA LYS A 187 -30.79 -5.29 6.80
C LYS A 187 -31.77 -4.71 7.80
N SER A 188 -32.12 -3.44 7.65
CA SER A 188 -33.17 -2.80 8.41
C SER A 188 -34.35 -2.46 7.49
N TRP A 189 -35.53 -2.91 7.85
CA TRP A 189 -36.76 -2.59 7.12
C TRP A 189 -36.99 -1.07 6.97
N PHE A 190 -36.45 -0.25 7.88
CA PHE A 190 -36.64 1.20 7.91
C PHE A 190 -35.60 1.99 7.08
N HIS A 191 -34.53 1.35 6.53
CA HIS A 191 -33.54 2.02 5.71
C HIS A 191 -33.46 1.36 4.33
N PRO A 192 -34.30 1.80 3.37
CA PRO A 192 -34.33 1.22 2.02
C PRO A 192 -33.15 1.67 1.14
N LEU A 193 -32.34 2.65 1.57
CA LEU A 193 -31.21 3.16 0.81
C LEU A 193 -29.94 2.33 1.11
N PRO A 194 -29.15 2.01 0.09
CA PRO A 194 -27.86 1.33 0.28
C PRO A 194 -26.93 2.23 1.09
N THR A 195 -26.36 1.68 2.17
CA THR A 195 -25.39 2.36 3.03
C THR A 195 -23.96 2.13 2.58
N ILE A 196 -23.76 1.27 1.59
CA ILE A 196 -22.46 0.91 1.01
C ILE A 196 -22.52 1.27 -0.48
N ARG A 197 -21.43 1.83 -0.98
CA ARG A 197 -21.22 2.06 -2.39
C ARG A 197 -20.05 1.20 -2.85
N VAL A 198 -20.21 0.56 -3.99
CA VAL A 198 -19.17 -0.24 -4.65
C VAL A 198 -18.61 0.55 -5.80
N THR A 199 -17.30 0.54 -5.98
CA THR A 199 -16.61 1.18 -7.11
C THR A 199 -15.44 0.31 -7.60
N GLU A 200 -15.26 0.29 -8.90
CA GLU A 200 -14.10 -0.32 -9.57
C GLU A 200 -12.98 0.70 -9.84
N ARG A 201 -13.21 1.96 -9.46
CA ARG A 201 -12.33 3.08 -9.80
C ARG A 201 -11.49 3.54 -8.61
N PRO A 202 -10.15 3.42 -8.71
CA PRO A 202 -9.24 3.90 -7.66
C PRO A 202 -9.29 5.41 -7.41
N ASP A 203 -9.60 6.22 -8.42
CA ASP A 203 -9.73 7.68 -8.26
C ASP A 203 -10.96 8.06 -7.43
N VAL A 204 -12.10 7.39 -7.67
CA VAL A 204 -13.33 7.56 -6.91
C VAL A 204 -13.12 7.09 -5.46
N ALA A 205 -12.53 5.93 -5.27
CA ALA A 205 -12.21 5.40 -3.95
C ALA A 205 -11.31 6.34 -3.14
N CYS A 206 -10.30 6.94 -3.78
CA CYS A 206 -9.43 7.93 -3.14
C CYS A 206 -10.17 9.20 -2.71
N SER A 207 -11.14 9.67 -3.50
CA SER A 207 -11.97 10.83 -3.10
C SER A 207 -12.76 10.54 -1.83
N TYR A 208 -13.38 9.35 -1.73
CA TYR A 208 -14.10 8.96 -0.50
C TYR A 208 -13.17 8.84 0.71
N LEU A 209 -11.98 8.28 0.57
CA LEU A 209 -11.00 8.24 1.67
C LEU A 209 -10.63 9.64 2.17
N GLN A 210 -10.49 10.62 1.28
CA GLN A 210 -10.19 12.01 1.64
C GLN A 210 -11.38 12.71 2.32
N GLU A 211 -12.61 12.25 2.07
CA GLU A 211 -13.83 12.70 2.74
C GLU A 211 -14.07 11.98 4.08
N GLY A 212 -13.19 11.05 4.48
CA GLY A 212 -13.28 10.32 5.75
C GLY A 212 -14.08 9.03 5.69
N TYR A 213 -14.43 8.54 4.49
CA TYR A 213 -15.02 7.21 4.34
C TYR A 213 -13.97 6.11 4.54
N ILE A 214 -14.47 4.90 4.76
CA ILE A 214 -13.68 3.67 4.89
C ILE A 214 -13.89 2.85 3.64
N LEU A 215 -12.82 2.25 3.11
CA LEU A 215 -12.91 1.25 2.04
C LEU A 215 -12.66 -0.14 2.60
N VAL A 216 -13.35 -1.13 2.04
CA VAL A 216 -13.10 -2.54 2.31
C VAL A 216 -12.75 -3.22 1.00
N LEU A 217 -11.49 -3.67 0.90
CA LEU A 217 -10.97 -4.38 -0.26
C LEU A 217 -10.92 -5.88 0.06
N ALA A 218 -11.29 -6.71 -0.90
CA ALA A 218 -11.10 -8.16 -0.80
C ALA A 218 -10.16 -8.65 -1.90
N ASP A 219 -9.36 -9.64 -1.57
CA ASP A 219 -8.60 -10.36 -2.59
C ASP A 219 -9.57 -11.11 -3.53
N ASN A 220 -9.18 -11.30 -4.77
CA ASN A 220 -10.01 -11.86 -5.84
C ASN A 220 -11.27 -11.03 -6.17
N SER A 221 -11.25 -9.72 -5.89
CA SER A 221 -12.36 -8.82 -6.24
C SER A 221 -11.83 -7.52 -6.87
N PRO A 222 -12.26 -7.17 -8.10
CA PRO A 222 -11.88 -5.93 -8.76
C PRO A 222 -12.70 -4.72 -8.31
N ALA A 223 -13.47 -4.84 -7.23
CA ALA A 223 -14.35 -3.78 -6.71
C ALA A 223 -14.18 -3.60 -5.20
N VAL A 224 -14.37 -2.38 -4.71
CA VAL A 224 -14.23 -1.96 -3.32
C VAL A 224 -15.43 -1.16 -2.85
#